data_5f6a6d53c42ebd255c4218e62822d707
#
_entry.id   5f6a6d53c42ebd255c4218e62822d707
#
_cell.length_a   1.000
_cell.length_b   1.000
_cell.length_c   1.000
_cell.angle_alpha   90.00
_cell.angle_beta   90.00
_cell.angle_gamma   90.00
#
_symmetry.space_group_name_H-M   'P 1'
#
loop_
_entity.id
_entity.type
_entity.pdbx_description
1 polymer ?
#
loop_
_entity_poly.entity_id
_entity_poly.type
_entity_poly.pdbx_seq_one_letter_code
_entity_poly.pdbx_strand_id
1 'polypeptide(L)'
;VVIAGGGTAGWMAAAALSRTLGKVLDITLVESEEIGTVGVGEATIPMIKLFNQALEIDENDFIRETKGSFKLGIEFVNWGRLGDSYIHGFGKIGQDLGVIPFYQHWLKLRQAGLAGPLDDYSINTAAARANKFMPALSDRPNSPMADIAYAYHFDAGLYARYLRRYAEARGVLRIEGKVAQVTQRAEDGFVEAVVLEDGQRVDGQ
;
A
#
# COMPACT_ATOMS: atom_id res chain seq x y z
N VAL A 1 3.38 16.35 -17.37
CA VAL A 1 3.31 16.22 -15.91
C VAL A 1 4.69 15.97 -15.34
N VAL A 2 5.10 16.73 -14.31
CA VAL A 2 6.35 16.53 -13.58
C VAL A 2 6.04 15.98 -12.17
N ILE A 3 6.72 14.91 -11.80
CA ILE A 3 6.67 14.30 -10.46
C ILE A 3 8.00 14.58 -9.79
N ALA A 4 8.00 15.29 -8.67
CA ALA A 4 9.20 15.56 -7.89
C ALA A 4 9.29 14.58 -6.71
N GLY A 5 10.33 13.74 -6.73
CA GLY A 5 10.63 12.75 -5.72
C GLY A 5 10.49 11.32 -6.20
N GLY A 6 11.57 10.54 -6.07
CA GLY A 6 11.69 9.14 -6.53
C GLY A 6 11.51 8.09 -5.44
N GLY A 7 10.87 8.44 -4.31
CA GLY A 7 10.45 7.46 -3.32
C GLY A 7 9.30 6.60 -3.81
N THR A 8 8.83 5.67 -2.97
CA THR A 8 7.71 4.77 -3.30
C THR A 8 6.50 5.52 -3.84
N ALA A 9 6.10 6.63 -3.21
CA ALA A 9 4.93 7.41 -3.62
C ALA A 9 5.08 8.02 -5.03
N GLY A 10 6.26 8.59 -5.35
CA GLY A 10 6.51 9.16 -6.68
C GLY A 10 6.48 8.10 -7.77
N TRP A 11 7.12 6.96 -7.56
CA TRP A 11 7.08 5.87 -8.52
C TRP A 11 5.72 5.17 -8.60
N MET A 12 4.93 5.13 -7.51
CA MET A 12 3.53 4.69 -7.58
C MET A 12 2.70 5.64 -8.46
N ALA A 13 2.85 6.96 -8.30
CA ALA A 13 2.17 7.93 -9.13
C ALA A 13 2.60 7.80 -10.61
N ALA A 14 3.90 7.72 -10.88
CA ALA A 14 4.43 7.54 -12.23
C ALA A 14 3.91 6.25 -12.89
N ALA A 15 3.91 5.14 -12.17
CA ALA A 15 3.40 3.86 -12.67
C ALA A 15 1.89 3.92 -12.97
N ALA A 16 1.09 4.48 -12.07
CA ALA A 16 -0.35 4.62 -12.27
C ALA A 16 -0.68 5.55 -13.44
N LEU A 17 -0.07 6.72 -13.52
CA LEU A 17 -0.29 7.67 -14.60
C LEU A 17 0.18 7.11 -15.96
N SER A 18 1.33 6.48 -16.03
CA SER A 18 1.83 5.86 -17.26
C SER A 18 0.93 4.73 -17.76
N ARG A 19 0.34 3.95 -16.85
CA ARG A 19 -0.59 2.88 -17.19
C ARG A 19 -1.92 3.41 -17.73
N THR A 20 -2.44 4.47 -17.10
CA THR A 20 -3.78 4.97 -17.39
C THR A 20 -3.80 6.08 -18.45
N LEU A 21 -2.81 6.96 -18.46
CA LEU A 21 -2.77 8.18 -19.27
C LEU A 21 -1.50 8.32 -20.12
N GLY A 22 -0.60 7.33 -20.11
CA GLY A 22 0.69 7.42 -20.80
C GLY A 22 0.62 7.58 -22.34
N LYS A 23 -0.57 7.46 -22.94
CA LYS A 23 -0.78 7.76 -24.36
C LYS A 23 -1.14 9.24 -24.63
N VAL A 24 -1.47 9.99 -23.59
CA VAL A 24 -1.96 11.37 -23.69
C VAL A 24 -1.16 12.34 -22.83
N LEU A 25 -0.29 11.85 -21.96
CA LEU A 25 0.54 12.65 -21.07
C LEU A 25 2.01 12.24 -21.20
N ASP A 26 2.87 13.24 -21.38
CA ASP A 26 4.30 13.08 -21.13
C ASP A 26 4.56 13.18 -19.63
N ILE A 27 5.18 12.16 -19.07
CA ILE A 27 5.41 12.06 -17.63
C ILE A 27 6.91 12.07 -17.38
N THR A 28 7.36 13.03 -16.58
CA THR A 28 8.73 13.15 -16.14
C THR A 28 8.80 13.01 -14.63
N LEU A 29 9.71 12.17 -14.12
CA LEU A 29 9.99 12.04 -12.69
C LEU A 29 11.41 12.54 -12.42
N VAL A 30 11.52 13.49 -11.50
CA VAL A 30 12.78 14.06 -11.02
C VAL A 30 13.11 13.47 -9.66
N GLU A 31 14.29 12.86 -9.53
CA GLU A 31 14.77 12.33 -8.26
C GLU A 31 16.28 12.45 -8.15
N SER A 32 16.83 12.33 -6.95
CA SER A 32 18.26 12.22 -6.73
C SER A 32 18.63 10.98 -5.96
N GLU A 33 19.53 10.16 -6.54
CA GLU A 33 20.11 8.98 -5.87
C GLU A 33 20.94 9.39 -4.63
N GLU A 34 21.45 10.61 -4.60
CA GLU A 34 22.19 11.17 -3.46
C GLU A 34 21.30 11.37 -2.22
N ILE A 35 20.04 11.82 -2.42
CA ILE A 35 19.05 11.94 -1.34
C ILE A 35 18.60 10.55 -0.90
N GLY A 36 18.55 9.62 -1.83
CA GLY A 36 18.11 8.25 -1.63
C GLY A 36 16.62 8.14 -1.29
N THR A 37 16.15 6.90 -1.25
CA THR A 37 14.83 6.60 -0.68
C THR A 37 15.02 6.45 0.83
N VAL A 38 14.21 7.15 1.64
CA VAL A 38 14.13 6.87 3.06
C VAL A 38 13.59 5.43 3.19
N GLY A 39 14.54 4.50 3.13
CA GLY A 39 14.26 3.07 3.07
C GLY A 39 13.87 2.56 4.44
N VAL A 40 12.57 2.50 4.67
CA VAL A 40 11.98 1.72 5.74
C VAL A 40 11.28 0.51 5.13
N GLY A 41 11.18 -0.59 5.87
CA GLY A 41 10.28 -1.66 5.48
C GLY A 41 8.86 -1.14 5.49
N GLU A 42 8.13 -1.34 4.41
CA GLU A 42 6.74 -0.94 4.32
C GLU A 42 5.81 -2.01 4.85
N ALA A 43 4.83 -1.59 5.66
CA ALA A 43 3.74 -2.41 6.15
C ALA A 43 2.42 -1.85 5.63
N THR A 44 1.84 -2.50 4.65
CA THR A 44 0.68 -2.00 3.92
C THR A 44 -0.66 -2.48 4.48
N ILE A 45 -1.74 -2.05 3.85
CA ILE A 45 -3.11 -2.53 4.06
C ILE A 45 -3.62 -3.17 2.76
N PRO A 46 -4.73 -3.92 2.76
CA PRO A 46 -5.19 -4.68 1.59
C PRO A 46 -5.39 -3.88 0.30
N MET A 47 -5.57 -2.57 0.38
CA MET A 47 -5.70 -1.69 -0.79
C MET A 47 -4.49 -1.75 -1.75
N ILE A 48 -3.29 -2.10 -1.27
CA ILE A 48 -2.11 -2.26 -2.12
C ILE A 48 -2.31 -3.34 -3.19
N LYS A 49 -3.12 -4.36 -2.90
CA LYS A 49 -3.43 -5.42 -3.86
C LYS A 49 -4.22 -4.88 -5.05
N LEU A 50 -5.20 -3.99 -4.79
CA LEU A 50 -5.98 -3.36 -5.85
C LEU A 50 -5.08 -2.47 -6.72
N PHE A 51 -4.15 -1.75 -6.12
CA PHE A 51 -3.17 -0.94 -6.84
C PHE A 51 -2.30 -1.80 -7.75
N ASN A 52 -1.68 -2.87 -7.22
CA ASN A 52 -0.85 -3.77 -8.00
C ASN A 52 -1.66 -4.47 -9.12
N GLN A 53 -2.89 -4.85 -8.83
CA GLN A 53 -3.80 -5.45 -9.81
C GLN A 53 -4.14 -4.46 -10.94
N ALA A 54 -4.41 -3.19 -10.63
CA ALA A 54 -4.66 -2.16 -11.63
C ALA A 54 -3.45 -1.93 -12.56
N LEU A 55 -2.25 -2.16 -12.05
CA LEU A 55 -1.01 -2.15 -12.83
C LEU A 55 -0.72 -3.47 -13.55
N GLU A 56 -1.56 -4.51 -13.37
CA GLU A 56 -1.32 -5.87 -13.90
C GLU A 56 0.01 -6.47 -13.42
N ILE A 57 0.40 -6.15 -12.20
CA ILE A 57 1.60 -6.70 -11.57
C ILE A 57 1.28 -8.10 -11.04
N ASP A 58 2.07 -9.09 -11.46
CA ASP A 58 1.99 -10.45 -10.91
C ASP A 58 2.43 -10.47 -9.43
N GLU A 59 1.63 -11.10 -8.57
CA GLU A 59 1.87 -11.13 -7.13
C GLU A 59 3.15 -11.88 -6.77
N ASN A 60 3.47 -12.98 -7.47
CA ASN A 60 4.67 -13.75 -7.19
C ASN A 60 5.93 -12.97 -7.59
N ASP A 61 5.86 -12.25 -8.72
CA ASP A 61 6.93 -11.36 -9.15
C ASP A 61 7.13 -10.23 -8.16
N PHE A 62 6.03 -9.59 -7.72
CA PHE A 62 6.08 -8.54 -6.71
C PHE A 62 6.75 -9.05 -5.41
N ILE A 63 6.30 -10.17 -4.86
CA ILE A 63 6.86 -10.75 -3.63
C ILE A 63 8.35 -11.06 -3.79
N ARG A 64 8.75 -11.65 -4.90
CA ARG A 64 10.14 -12.00 -5.18
C ARG A 64 11.03 -10.77 -5.29
N GLU A 65 10.60 -9.78 -6.10
CA GLU A 65 11.38 -8.58 -6.40
C GLU A 65 11.50 -7.63 -5.21
N THR A 66 10.50 -7.61 -4.33
CA THR A 66 10.46 -6.71 -3.17
C THR A 66 10.86 -7.40 -1.85
N LYS A 67 11.21 -8.69 -1.89
CA LYS A 67 11.43 -9.54 -0.71
C LYS A 67 10.22 -9.49 0.23
N GLY A 68 9.04 -9.52 -0.36
CA GLY A 68 7.79 -9.36 0.34
C GLY A 68 7.40 -10.55 1.21
N SER A 69 6.58 -10.28 2.21
CA SER A 69 5.89 -11.29 3.00
C SER A 69 4.45 -10.87 3.25
N PHE A 70 3.62 -11.82 3.69
CA PHE A 70 2.19 -11.59 3.86
C PHE A 70 1.86 -11.01 5.23
N LYS A 71 0.94 -10.06 5.27
CA LYS A 71 0.46 -9.38 6.46
C LYS A 71 -1.03 -9.63 6.61
N LEU A 72 -1.45 -10.22 7.73
CA LEU A 72 -2.85 -10.59 7.99
C LEU A 72 -3.61 -9.61 8.86
N GLY A 73 -2.90 -8.66 9.46
CA GLY A 73 -3.48 -7.66 10.38
C GLY A 73 -2.43 -6.75 10.99
N ILE A 74 -2.85 -6.02 12.00
CA ILE A 74 -2.01 -5.10 12.76
C ILE A 74 -2.19 -5.42 14.24
N GLU A 75 -1.13 -5.72 14.94
CA GLU A 75 -1.17 -5.86 16.39
C GLU A 75 -0.98 -4.49 17.05
N PHE A 76 -1.91 -4.14 17.94
CA PHE A 76 -1.87 -2.94 18.74
C PHE A 76 -1.53 -3.32 20.18
N VAL A 77 -0.42 -2.83 20.66
CA VAL A 77 0.08 -3.09 22.02
C VAL A 77 0.04 -1.79 22.84
N ASN A 78 -0.57 -1.83 24.01
CA ASN A 78 -0.69 -0.69 24.95
C ASN A 78 -1.47 0.54 24.38
N TRP A 79 -2.35 0.34 23.43
CA TRP A 79 -3.11 1.45 22.82
C TRP A 79 -4.28 1.91 23.69
N GLY A 80 -5.02 0.97 24.31
CA GLY A 80 -6.11 1.29 25.23
C GLY A 80 -5.60 1.53 26.65
N ARG A 81 -4.90 0.56 27.19
CA ARG A 81 -4.27 0.58 28.52
C ARG A 81 -2.93 -0.14 28.45
N LEU A 82 -2.05 0.14 29.40
CA LEU A 82 -0.81 -0.63 29.57
C LEU A 82 -1.15 -2.10 29.83
N GLY A 83 -0.56 -3.00 29.05
CA GLY A 83 -0.81 -4.44 29.09
C GLY A 83 -1.86 -4.93 28.11
N ASP A 84 -2.65 -4.06 27.47
CA ASP A 84 -3.60 -4.47 26.43
C ASP A 84 -2.86 -4.83 25.14
N SER A 85 -3.27 -5.92 24.51
CA SER A 85 -2.86 -6.29 23.16
C SER A 85 -4.03 -6.91 22.42
N TYR A 86 -4.21 -6.52 21.16
CA TYR A 86 -5.18 -7.11 20.25
C TYR A 86 -4.69 -7.03 18.80
N ILE A 87 -5.14 -7.95 17.98
CA ILE A 87 -4.87 -7.94 16.53
C ILE A 87 -6.11 -7.45 15.78
N HIS A 88 -5.97 -6.34 15.08
CA HIS A 88 -6.92 -5.94 14.05
C HIS A 88 -6.64 -6.77 12.79
N GLY A 89 -7.26 -7.95 12.70
CA GLY A 89 -7.17 -8.81 11.52
C GLY A 89 -7.81 -8.16 10.30
N PHE A 90 -7.19 -8.30 9.13
CA PHE A 90 -7.84 -7.95 7.87
C PHE A 90 -8.94 -8.97 7.56
N GLY A 91 -9.95 -8.57 6.78
CA GLY A 91 -11.08 -9.47 6.48
C GLY A 91 -12.21 -9.42 7.52
N LYS A 92 -13.06 -10.42 7.49
CA LYS A 92 -14.27 -10.45 8.31
C LYS A 92 -13.99 -10.94 9.72
N ILE A 93 -14.76 -10.39 10.67
CA ILE A 93 -14.84 -10.86 12.05
C ILE A 93 -16.26 -11.40 12.26
N GLY A 94 -16.35 -12.71 12.45
CA GLY A 94 -17.63 -13.40 12.58
C GLY A 94 -18.48 -13.35 11.29
N GLN A 95 -19.73 -13.71 11.43
CA GLN A 95 -20.72 -13.70 10.34
C GLN A 95 -21.99 -13.02 10.79
N ASP A 96 -22.47 -12.06 9.97
CA ASP A 96 -23.72 -11.39 10.22
C ASP A 96 -24.90 -12.37 10.17
N LEU A 97 -25.90 -12.14 11.02
CA LEU A 97 -27.13 -12.92 11.06
C LEU A 97 -28.28 -12.09 10.49
N GLY A 98 -28.60 -12.36 9.24
CA GLY A 98 -29.59 -11.58 8.50
C GLY A 98 -29.14 -10.11 8.36
N VAL A 99 -29.94 -9.19 8.87
CA VAL A 99 -29.66 -7.74 8.83
C VAL A 99 -28.92 -7.22 10.06
N ILE A 100 -28.64 -8.08 11.03
CA ILE A 100 -27.98 -7.70 12.28
C ILE A 100 -26.48 -8.04 12.18
N PRO A 101 -25.58 -7.02 12.27
CA PRO A 101 -24.15 -7.23 12.26
C PRO A 101 -23.67 -8.13 13.39
N PHE A 102 -22.70 -8.97 13.12
CA PHE A 102 -22.12 -9.93 14.06
C PHE A 102 -21.71 -9.30 15.40
N TYR A 103 -21.09 -8.12 15.36
CA TYR A 103 -20.59 -7.47 16.58
C TYR A 103 -21.67 -7.15 17.60
N GLN A 104 -22.92 -6.94 17.15
CA GLN A 104 -24.06 -6.67 18.06
C GLN A 104 -24.44 -7.93 18.85
N HIS A 105 -24.46 -9.08 18.20
CA HIS A 105 -24.66 -10.36 18.86
C HIS A 105 -23.53 -10.67 19.83
N TRP A 106 -22.29 -10.45 19.37
CA TRP A 106 -21.09 -10.64 20.19
C TRP A 106 -21.10 -9.77 21.45
N LEU A 107 -21.44 -8.46 21.33
CA LEU A 107 -21.53 -7.55 22.47
C LEU A 107 -22.53 -8.04 23.51
N LYS A 108 -23.72 -8.44 23.09
CA LYS A 108 -24.78 -8.97 23.96
C LYS A 108 -24.33 -10.23 24.71
N LEU A 109 -23.73 -11.16 23.96
CA LEU A 109 -23.23 -12.42 24.54
C LEU A 109 -22.01 -12.17 25.45
N ARG A 110 -21.14 -11.25 25.09
CA ARG A 110 -19.99 -10.85 25.89
C ARG A 110 -20.39 -10.27 27.25
N GLN A 111 -21.40 -9.41 27.27
CA GLN A 111 -21.96 -8.84 28.50
C GLN A 111 -22.60 -9.94 29.40
N ALA A 112 -23.14 -10.96 28.80
CA ALA A 112 -23.68 -12.13 29.52
C ALA A 112 -22.62 -13.16 29.93
N GLY A 113 -21.34 -12.94 29.63
CA GLY A 113 -20.27 -13.89 29.91
C GLY A 113 -20.25 -15.15 29.02
N LEU A 114 -21.00 -15.13 27.90
CA LEU A 114 -21.20 -16.27 27.00
C LEU A 114 -20.34 -16.22 25.73
N ALA A 115 -19.57 -15.15 25.50
CA ALA A 115 -18.69 -15.02 24.34
C ALA A 115 -17.24 -14.78 24.77
N GLY A 116 -16.29 -15.36 24.02
CA GLY A 116 -14.86 -15.13 24.14
C GLY A 116 -14.43 -13.76 23.62
N PRO A 117 -13.12 -13.49 23.58
CA PRO A 117 -12.56 -12.30 22.93
C PRO A 117 -12.98 -12.20 21.48
N LEU A 118 -13.08 -10.98 20.93
CA LEU A 118 -13.47 -10.74 19.55
C LEU A 118 -12.52 -11.41 18.54
N ASP A 119 -11.26 -11.49 18.89
CA ASP A 119 -10.19 -12.12 18.13
C ASP A 119 -10.46 -13.59 17.77
N ASP A 120 -11.19 -14.33 18.63
CA ASP A 120 -11.51 -15.75 18.40
C ASP A 120 -12.47 -15.96 17.22
N TYR A 121 -13.10 -14.88 16.75
CA TYR A 121 -14.04 -14.91 15.63
C TYR A 121 -13.42 -14.40 14.32
N SER A 122 -12.09 -14.23 14.25
CA SER A 122 -11.34 -13.81 13.07
C SER A 122 -10.38 -14.88 12.61
N ILE A 123 -10.60 -15.44 11.42
CA ILE A 123 -9.68 -16.39 10.80
C ILE A 123 -8.29 -15.76 10.57
N ASN A 124 -8.25 -14.50 10.21
CA ASN A 124 -7.02 -13.74 10.00
C ASN A 124 -6.20 -13.62 11.29
N THR A 125 -6.87 -13.28 12.39
CA THR A 125 -6.22 -13.19 13.72
C THR A 125 -5.71 -14.55 14.18
N ALA A 126 -6.52 -15.59 14.04
CA ALA A 126 -6.12 -16.95 14.39
C ALA A 126 -4.90 -17.44 13.58
N ALA A 127 -4.92 -17.18 12.27
CA ALA A 127 -3.81 -17.51 11.37
C ALA A 127 -2.54 -16.71 11.70
N ALA A 128 -2.67 -15.41 11.97
CA ALA A 128 -1.55 -14.55 12.37
C ALA A 128 -0.89 -15.05 13.65
N ARG A 129 -1.68 -15.35 14.69
CA ARG A 129 -1.16 -15.91 15.95
C ARG A 129 -0.50 -17.29 15.79
N ALA A 130 -1.00 -18.09 14.86
CA ALA A 130 -0.42 -19.38 14.53
C ALA A 130 0.77 -19.29 13.57
N ASN A 131 1.16 -18.07 13.14
CA ASN A 131 2.17 -17.84 12.11
C ASN A 131 1.91 -18.66 10.83
N LYS A 132 0.65 -18.65 10.38
CA LYS A 132 0.18 -19.35 9.18
C LYS A 132 -0.40 -18.36 8.19
N PHE A 133 -0.23 -18.67 6.92
CA PHE A 133 -0.82 -17.93 5.81
C PHE A 133 -1.29 -18.87 4.72
N MET A 134 -2.39 -18.49 4.08
CA MET A 134 -2.82 -19.04 2.79
C MET A 134 -3.62 -17.95 2.04
N PRO A 135 -3.59 -17.94 0.70
CA PRO A 135 -4.50 -17.13 -0.07
C PRO A 135 -5.96 -17.50 0.18
N ALA A 136 -6.88 -16.56 -0.05
CA ALA A 136 -8.32 -16.84 0.03
C ALA A 136 -8.74 -17.92 -0.94
N LEU A 137 -9.62 -18.82 -0.51
CA LEU A 137 -10.18 -19.90 -1.33
C LEU A 137 -11.39 -19.38 -2.11
N SER A 138 -11.18 -18.92 -3.33
CA SER A 138 -12.26 -18.41 -4.20
C SER A 138 -13.25 -19.48 -4.65
N ASP A 139 -12.84 -20.76 -4.64
CA ASP A 139 -13.67 -21.92 -4.99
C ASP A 139 -14.60 -22.37 -3.86
N ARG A 140 -14.47 -21.79 -2.67
CA ARG A 140 -15.26 -22.15 -1.46
C ARG A 140 -15.91 -20.93 -0.83
N PRO A 141 -16.86 -20.26 -1.50
CA PRO A 141 -17.40 -18.97 -1.06
C PRO A 141 -18.12 -19.00 0.30
N ASN A 142 -18.56 -20.17 0.77
CA ASN A 142 -19.21 -20.34 2.06
C ASN A 142 -18.23 -20.75 3.19
N SER A 143 -16.95 -20.81 2.91
CA SER A 143 -15.92 -21.09 3.90
C SER A 143 -15.39 -19.79 4.49
N PRO A 144 -15.11 -19.70 5.81
CA PRO A 144 -14.38 -18.58 6.39
C PRO A 144 -13.03 -18.30 5.70
N MET A 145 -12.44 -19.31 5.07
CA MET A 145 -11.18 -19.17 4.30
C MET A 145 -11.35 -18.39 2.99
N ALA A 146 -12.58 -18.18 2.50
CA ALA A 146 -12.84 -17.31 1.36
C ALA A 146 -12.68 -15.83 1.72
N ASP A 147 -12.82 -15.49 2.99
CA ASP A 147 -12.79 -14.12 3.50
C ASP A 147 -11.39 -13.69 4.01
N ILE A 148 -10.34 -14.50 3.78
CA ILE A 148 -8.97 -14.13 4.15
C ILE A 148 -8.55 -12.93 3.32
N ALA A 149 -8.37 -11.79 4.00
CA ALA A 149 -7.80 -10.59 3.43
C ALA A 149 -6.37 -10.41 3.93
N TYR A 150 -5.49 -9.92 3.07
CA TYR A 150 -4.08 -9.73 3.40
C TYR A 150 -3.46 -8.55 2.66
N ALA A 151 -2.38 -8.08 3.19
CA ALA A 151 -1.50 -7.11 2.60
C ALA A 151 -0.06 -7.66 2.65
N TYR A 152 0.93 -6.77 2.59
CA TYR A 152 2.32 -7.17 2.53
C TYR A 152 3.19 -6.36 3.49
N HIS A 153 4.30 -6.97 3.91
CA HIS A 153 5.51 -6.29 4.34
C HIS A 153 6.54 -6.45 3.23
N PHE A 154 7.24 -5.39 2.86
CA PHE A 154 8.25 -5.43 1.81
C PHE A 154 9.30 -4.32 1.97
N ASP A 155 10.39 -4.45 1.24
CA ASP A 155 11.42 -3.42 1.14
C ASP A 155 10.95 -2.29 0.22
N ALA A 156 10.78 -1.08 0.78
CA ALA A 156 10.28 0.09 0.07
C ALA A 156 11.21 0.51 -1.09
N GLY A 157 12.51 0.40 -0.89
CA GLY A 157 13.49 0.73 -1.93
C GLY A 157 13.45 -0.27 -3.10
N LEU A 158 13.24 -1.56 -2.80
CA LEU A 158 13.05 -2.57 -3.85
C LEU A 158 11.76 -2.33 -4.63
N TYR A 159 10.69 -1.95 -3.93
CA TYR A 159 9.43 -1.64 -4.60
C TYR A 159 9.51 -0.38 -5.46
N ALA A 160 10.16 0.68 -4.98
CA ALA A 160 10.40 1.88 -5.78
C ALA A 160 11.19 1.54 -7.07
N ARG A 161 12.26 0.72 -6.96
CA ARG A 161 13.01 0.26 -8.13
C ARG A 161 12.20 -0.61 -9.08
N TYR A 162 11.32 -1.46 -8.55
CA TYR A 162 10.41 -2.27 -9.36
C TYR A 162 9.45 -1.39 -10.16
N LEU A 163 8.81 -0.42 -9.49
CA LEU A 163 7.88 0.52 -10.12
C LEU A 163 8.59 1.48 -11.09
N ARG A 164 9.84 1.86 -10.81
CA ARG A 164 10.67 2.63 -11.75
C ARG A 164 10.82 1.87 -13.07
N ARG A 165 11.30 0.63 -13.04
CA ARG A 165 11.42 -0.19 -14.27
C ARG A 165 10.08 -0.30 -15.00
N TYR A 166 9.00 -0.49 -14.26
CA TYR A 166 7.65 -0.58 -14.81
C TYR A 166 7.22 0.70 -15.53
N ALA A 167 7.47 1.86 -14.93
CA ALA A 167 7.10 3.17 -15.46
C ALA A 167 7.99 3.61 -16.64
N GLU A 168 9.31 3.43 -16.53
CA GLU A 168 10.28 3.72 -17.61
C GLU A 168 9.98 2.88 -18.86
N ALA A 169 9.63 1.61 -18.70
CA ALA A 169 9.21 0.75 -19.84
C ALA A 169 7.92 1.25 -20.53
N ARG A 170 7.18 2.18 -19.89
CA ARG A 170 5.97 2.82 -20.44
C ARG A 170 6.18 4.26 -20.88
N GLY A 171 7.44 4.70 -20.96
CA GLY A 171 7.80 6.00 -21.49
C GLY A 171 7.92 7.11 -20.46
N VAL A 172 7.90 6.81 -19.17
CA VAL A 172 8.21 7.82 -18.13
C VAL A 172 9.69 8.20 -18.25
N LEU A 173 9.94 9.49 -18.39
CA LEU A 173 11.29 10.05 -18.40
C LEU A 173 11.77 10.27 -16.97
N ARG A 174 12.89 9.68 -16.62
CA ARG A 174 13.58 9.95 -15.36
C ARG A 174 14.66 11.02 -15.55
N ILE A 175 14.67 12.02 -14.70
CA ILE A 175 15.74 13.00 -14.61
C ILE A 175 16.41 12.83 -13.24
N GLU A 176 17.72 12.58 -13.28
CA GLU A 176 18.55 12.56 -12.07
C GLU A 176 18.95 14.00 -11.72
N GLY A 177 18.72 14.40 -10.48
CA GLY A 177 19.17 15.68 -9.96
C GLY A 177 18.38 16.12 -8.73
N LYS A 178 19.05 16.93 -7.90
CA LYS A 178 18.41 17.55 -6.74
C LYS A 178 17.65 18.80 -7.16
N VAL A 179 16.39 18.91 -6.70
CA VAL A 179 15.61 20.14 -6.88
C VAL A 179 16.15 21.22 -5.93
N ALA A 180 16.69 22.29 -6.50
CA ALA A 180 17.20 23.45 -5.77
C ALA A 180 16.14 24.53 -5.60
N GLN A 181 15.24 24.67 -6.58
CA GLN A 181 14.22 25.73 -6.57
C GLN A 181 12.94 25.25 -7.26
N VAL A 182 11.81 25.75 -6.77
CA VAL A 182 10.50 25.63 -7.42
C VAL A 182 10.09 27.01 -7.90
N THR A 183 9.76 27.15 -9.19
CA THR A 183 9.25 28.38 -9.76
C THR A 183 7.74 28.35 -9.85
N GLN A 184 7.12 29.49 -9.62
CA GLN A 184 5.67 29.69 -9.66
C GLN A 184 5.29 30.75 -10.66
N ARG A 185 4.16 30.59 -11.32
CA ARG A 185 3.59 31.60 -12.19
C ARG A 185 3.16 32.82 -11.36
N ALA A 186 3.49 34.04 -11.83
CA ALA A 186 3.17 35.28 -11.14
C ALA A 186 1.64 35.54 -11.08
N GLU A 187 0.88 35.01 -12.03
CA GLU A 187 -0.53 35.30 -12.23
C GLU A 187 -1.43 34.55 -11.24
N ASP A 188 -1.10 33.31 -10.91
CA ASP A 188 -1.97 32.42 -10.12
C ASP A 188 -1.23 31.65 -9.02
N GLY A 189 0.09 31.72 -8.96
CA GLY A 189 0.93 31.06 -7.95
C GLY A 189 1.09 29.56 -8.14
N PHE A 190 0.57 28.98 -9.22
CA PHE A 190 0.80 27.55 -9.49
C PHE A 190 2.25 27.27 -9.86
N VAL A 191 2.71 26.07 -9.52
CA VAL A 191 4.06 25.62 -9.88
C VAL A 191 4.20 25.55 -11.40
N GLU A 192 5.21 26.23 -11.90
CA GLU A 192 5.54 26.29 -13.33
C GLU A 192 6.65 25.30 -13.68
N ALA A 193 7.72 25.29 -12.88
CA ALA A 193 8.86 24.41 -13.10
C ALA A 193 9.61 24.09 -11.82
N VAL A 194 10.45 23.06 -11.88
CA VAL A 194 11.52 22.82 -10.91
C VAL A 194 12.87 23.10 -11.55
N VAL A 195 13.80 23.67 -10.78
CA VAL A 195 15.17 23.94 -11.21
C VAL A 195 16.09 23.08 -10.35
N LEU A 196 16.98 22.34 -11.01
CA LEU A 196 17.93 21.44 -10.37
C LEU A 196 19.20 22.21 -9.94
N GLU A 197 20.01 21.60 -9.06
CA GLU A 197 21.28 22.21 -8.60
C GLU A 197 22.27 22.49 -9.74
N ASP A 198 22.25 21.70 -10.81
CA ASP A 198 23.07 21.92 -12.02
C ASP A 198 22.54 23.03 -12.95
N GLY A 199 21.43 23.64 -12.61
CA GLY A 199 20.75 24.69 -13.39
C GLY A 199 19.76 24.15 -14.43
N GLN A 200 19.60 22.84 -14.60
CA GLN A 200 18.58 22.29 -15.49
C GLN A 200 17.19 22.69 -15.00
N ARG A 201 16.38 23.23 -15.93
CA ARG A 201 14.97 23.55 -15.67
C ARG A 201 14.08 22.45 -16.25
N VAL A 202 13.12 22.01 -15.47
CA VAL A 202 12.11 21.01 -15.86
C VAL A 202 10.73 21.66 -15.72
N ASP A 203 10.11 21.96 -16.86
CA ASP A 203 8.83 22.65 -16.91
C ASP A 203 7.67 21.69 -16.65
N GLY A 204 6.72 22.10 -15.79
CA GLY A 204 5.43 21.47 -15.58
C GLY A 204 4.34 22.12 -16.45
N GLN A 205 3.40 21.30 -16.94
CA GLN A 205 2.20 21.78 -17.61
C GLN A 205 0.97 21.26 -16.87
#